data_e414cdccc39d2bfa0cbddc4542c3f755
#
_entry.id   e414cdccc39d2bfa0cbddc4542c3f755
#
_cell.length_a   1.000
_cell.length_b   1.000
_cell.length_c   1.000
_cell.angle_alpha   90.00
_cell.angle_beta   90.00
_cell.angle_gamma   90.00
#
_symmetry.space_group_name_H-M   'P 1'
#
loop_
_entity.id
_entity.type
_entity.pdbx_description
1 polymer ?
#
loop_
_entity_poly.entity_id
_entity_poly.type
_entity_poly.pdbx_seq_one_letter_code
_entity_poly.pdbx_strand_id
1 'polypeptide(L)'
;MGLTTMYESLGVSRAVYEYGETILAALKPRFEAIDQTAEYNQTKVLAAMQKNKLSAGCFAATTGYGYDDMGREVLEKVYADCFHTEAALVRPQITCGTHALAVALSANLLPGDELLSPNGAPYDTLEEVIGIRPSKCSLMEYGVQYRQVDLLPDGTFDFDGIRAAIGPKTKLITIQRSKGYATRPSFSVAQIGELIAFCKQCKPDVLCMVDNCYGEFVERVEPSDVGADMIVGSLIKNPGGGLAPIGGYICGTAECVERCAYRLSAPGLGQEVGANLGLLPSLYEGFFLAPNVVSGALKGAIFAANVYERLGFRVVPNGTESRHDIIQAVELGSAEGMLAFCRGIQAAAPVDSYVTPVPWAMPGYDAEVVMAAGAFVQGSSIELSADGPVREPYAVYYQGGLTWYHAKLGVLLSLQKMLDAGLAKLPG
;
A
#
# COMPACT_ATOMS: atom_id res chain seq x y z
N MET A 1 -34.74 9.53 12.97
CA MET A 1 -34.22 9.83 11.61
C MET A 1 -33.75 8.52 11.01
N GLY A 2 -34.22 8.17 9.79
CA GLY A 2 -33.79 6.93 9.13
C GLY A 2 -32.40 7.06 8.51
N LEU A 3 -31.77 5.93 8.15
CA LEU A 3 -30.42 5.92 7.57
C LEU A 3 -30.35 6.73 6.26
N THR A 4 -31.37 6.60 5.37
CA THR A 4 -31.45 7.37 4.12
C THR A 4 -31.42 8.88 4.39
N THR A 5 -32.18 9.34 5.39
CA THR A 5 -32.20 10.76 5.77
C THR A 5 -30.84 11.25 6.30
N MET A 6 -30.06 10.36 6.96
CA MET A 6 -28.67 10.69 7.35
C MET A 6 -27.77 10.91 6.14
N TYR A 7 -27.87 10.04 5.13
CA TYR A 7 -27.12 10.24 3.88
C TYR A 7 -27.54 11.50 3.13
N GLU A 8 -28.86 11.79 3.08
CA GLU A 8 -29.41 13.04 2.51
C GLU A 8 -28.82 14.28 3.22
N SER A 9 -28.72 14.25 4.55
CA SER A 9 -28.12 15.36 5.32
C SER A 9 -26.63 15.55 5.06
N LEU A 10 -25.93 14.55 4.55
CA LEU A 10 -24.54 14.60 4.14
C LEU A 10 -24.36 14.93 2.65
N GLY A 11 -25.46 15.18 1.92
CA GLY A 11 -25.43 15.59 0.52
C GLY A 11 -25.56 14.44 -0.50
N VAL A 12 -25.91 13.23 -0.07
CA VAL A 12 -26.20 12.10 -0.97
C VAL A 12 -27.70 12.07 -1.24
N SER A 13 -28.13 12.26 -2.50
CA SER A 13 -29.56 12.17 -2.85
C SER A 13 -30.11 10.76 -2.62
N ARG A 14 -31.43 10.67 -2.40
CA ARG A 14 -32.12 9.39 -2.25
C ARG A 14 -31.87 8.46 -3.44
N ALA A 15 -31.87 8.98 -4.67
CA ALA A 15 -31.64 8.18 -5.88
C ALA A 15 -30.23 7.57 -5.89
N VAL A 16 -29.20 8.32 -5.50
CA VAL A 16 -27.83 7.82 -5.39
C VAL A 16 -27.70 6.78 -4.28
N TYR A 17 -28.34 7.00 -3.14
CA TYR A 17 -28.36 6.06 -2.04
C TYR A 17 -28.99 4.71 -2.47
N GLU A 18 -30.20 4.76 -3.05
CA GLU A 18 -30.93 3.56 -3.51
C GLU A 18 -30.18 2.82 -4.61
N TYR A 19 -29.53 3.53 -5.53
CA TYR A 19 -28.64 2.93 -6.53
C TYR A 19 -27.49 2.17 -5.86
N GLY A 20 -26.83 2.78 -4.88
CA GLY A 20 -25.78 2.13 -4.10
C GLY A 20 -26.26 0.88 -3.36
N GLU A 21 -27.45 0.93 -2.74
CA GLU A 21 -28.04 -0.23 -2.06
C GLU A 21 -28.34 -1.40 -3.02
N THR A 22 -28.78 -1.09 -4.25
CA THR A 22 -29.00 -2.12 -5.27
C THR A 22 -27.71 -2.86 -5.64
N ILE A 23 -26.61 -2.11 -5.77
CA ILE A 23 -25.27 -2.68 -6.03
C ILE A 23 -24.81 -3.52 -4.84
N LEU A 24 -24.94 -2.96 -3.64
CA LEU A 24 -24.49 -3.60 -2.40
C LEU A 24 -25.18 -4.94 -2.16
N ALA A 25 -26.46 -5.06 -2.50
CA ALA A 25 -27.21 -6.31 -2.38
C ALA A 25 -26.56 -7.47 -3.17
N ALA A 26 -25.99 -7.17 -4.35
CA ALA A 26 -25.30 -8.15 -5.18
C ALA A 26 -23.88 -8.49 -4.67
N LEU A 27 -23.27 -7.62 -3.87
CA LEU A 27 -21.89 -7.78 -3.37
C LEU A 27 -21.80 -8.56 -2.05
N LYS A 28 -22.92 -8.88 -1.41
CA LYS A 28 -22.93 -9.58 -0.10
C LYS A 28 -22.03 -10.82 -0.04
N PRO A 29 -22.11 -11.79 -0.99
CA PRO A 29 -21.27 -12.98 -0.92
C PRO A 29 -19.78 -12.68 -1.04
N ARG A 30 -19.44 -11.66 -1.83
CA ARG A 30 -18.04 -11.24 -2.00
C ARG A 30 -17.50 -10.55 -0.74
N PHE A 31 -18.34 -9.76 -0.08
CA PHE A 31 -17.97 -9.11 1.19
C PHE A 31 -17.79 -10.13 2.31
N GLU A 32 -18.63 -11.17 2.35
CA GLU A 32 -18.49 -12.27 3.28
C GLU A 32 -17.15 -13.02 3.10
N ALA A 33 -16.71 -13.25 1.87
CA ALA A 33 -15.40 -13.85 1.61
C ALA A 33 -14.23 -12.96 2.07
N ILE A 34 -14.38 -11.63 1.94
CA ILE A 34 -13.40 -10.66 2.48
C ILE A 34 -13.37 -10.74 4.02
N ASP A 35 -14.54 -10.81 4.67
CA ASP A 35 -14.61 -10.92 6.13
C ASP A 35 -13.95 -12.20 6.64
N GLN A 36 -14.11 -13.33 5.95
CA GLN A 36 -13.41 -14.58 6.28
C GLN A 36 -11.87 -14.46 6.14
N THR A 37 -11.38 -13.69 5.16
CA THR A 37 -9.95 -13.41 5.03
C THR A 37 -9.46 -12.50 6.14
N ALA A 38 -10.25 -11.48 6.50
CA ALA A 38 -9.94 -10.59 7.61
C ALA A 38 -9.93 -11.34 8.96
N GLU A 39 -10.87 -12.23 9.21
CA GLU A 39 -10.91 -13.08 10.41
C GLU A 39 -9.65 -13.95 10.52
N TYR A 40 -9.25 -14.59 9.41
CA TYR A 40 -8.00 -15.36 9.38
C TYR A 40 -6.79 -14.51 9.74
N ASN A 41 -6.64 -13.36 9.09
CA ASN A 41 -5.52 -12.46 9.33
C ASN A 41 -5.55 -11.84 10.74
N GLN A 42 -6.74 -11.51 11.27
CA GLN A 42 -6.90 -11.04 12.65
C GLN A 42 -6.42 -12.09 13.65
N THR A 43 -6.79 -13.35 13.41
CA THR A 43 -6.37 -14.47 14.27
C THR A 43 -4.85 -14.70 14.18
N LYS A 44 -4.26 -14.55 12.97
CA LYS A 44 -2.81 -14.62 12.74
C LYS A 44 -2.06 -13.55 13.54
N VAL A 45 -2.51 -12.29 13.48
CA VAL A 45 -1.92 -11.19 14.27
C VAL A 45 -2.04 -11.47 15.78
N LEU A 46 -3.22 -11.87 16.26
CA LEU A 46 -3.44 -12.18 17.67
C LEU A 46 -2.53 -13.32 18.13
N ALA A 47 -2.40 -14.38 17.34
CA ALA A 47 -1.52 -15.51 17.66
C ALA A 47 -0.04 -15.08 17.79
N ALA A 48 0.43 -14.20 16.89
CA ALA A 48 1.78 -13.65 16.95
C ALA A 48 2.00 -12.81 18.23
N MET A 49 1.04 -11.97 18.61
CA MET A 49 1.09 -11.17 19.84
C MET A 49 1.14 -12.07 21.10
N GLN A 50 0.29 -13.11 21.15
CA GLN A 50 0.25 -14.04 22.27
C GLN A 50 1.52 -14.89 22.37
N LYS A 51 2.02 -15.41 21.25
CA LYS A 51 3.28 -16.17 21.17
C LYS A 51 4.45 -15.37 21.74
N ASN A 52 4.51 -14.08 21.44
CA ASN A 52 5.55 -13.17 21.91
C ASN A 52 5.25 -12.55 23.28
N LYS A 53 4.21 -13.01 23.99
CA LYS A 53 3.86 -12.58 25.34
C LYS A 53 3.75 -11.06 25.48
N LEU A 54 3.13 -10.40 24.49
CA LEU A 54 2.88 -8.95 24.55
C LEU A 54 2.23 -8.60 25.89
N SER A 55 2.86 -7.70 26.63
CA SER A 55 2.42 -7.28 27.95
C SER A 55 2.30 -5.77 28.05
N ALA A 56 1.61 -5.25 29.06
CA ALA A 56 1.50 -3.81 29.31
C ALA A 56 2.88 -3.14 29.50
N GLY A 57 3.89 -3.87 29.95
CA GLY A 57 5.27 -3.39 30.04
C GLY A 57 5.90 -3.01 28.67
N CYS A 58 5.44 -3.64 27.60
CA CYS A 58 5.88 -3.32 26.24
C CYS A 58 5.44 -1.93 25.77
N PHE A 59 4.56 -1.26 26.46
CA PHE A 59 4.08 0.08 26.11
C PHE A 59 4.88 1.21 26.78
N ALA A 60 5.91 0.87 27.58
CA ALA A 60 6.77 1.86 28.21
C ALA A 60 7.51 2.69 27.14
N ALA A 61 7.50 4.00 27.32
CA ALA A 61 8.23 4.92 26.44
C ALA A 61 9.73 4.86 26.73
N THR A 62 10.54 4.88 25.67
CA THR A 62 11.98 5.04 25.73
C THR A 62 12.43 6.31 25.02
N THR A 63 13.58 6.86 25.41
CA THR A 63 14.17 8.08 24.85
C THR A 63 15.67 7.88 24.62
N GLY A 64 16.30 8.80 23.90
CA GLY A 64 17.73 8.76 23.61
C GLY A 64 18.09 7.55 22.77
N TYR A 65 19.05 6.75 23.22
CA TYR A 65 19.50 5.54 22.52
C TYR A 65 18.42 4.44 22.48
N GLY A 66 17.56 4.36 23.49
CA GLY A 66 16.53 3.31 23.57
C GLY A 66 17.13 1.91 23.69
N TYR A 67 18.22 1.74 24.44
CA TYR A 67 18.76 0.41 24.76
C TYR A 67 17.73 -0.41 25.55
N ASP A 68 17.73 -1.74 25.35
CA ASP A 68 16.86 -2.67 26.06
C ASP A 68 15.35 -2.29 25.94
N ASP A 69 14.96 -1.76 24.79
CA ASP A 69 13.56 -1.42 24.52
C ASP A 69 12.75 -2.69 24.25
N MET A 70 12.27 -3.31 25.36
CA MET A 70 11.48 -4.54 25.32
C MET A 70 10.27 -4.44 24.38
N GLY A 71 9.60 -3.30 24.35
CA GLY A 71 8.41 -3.12 23.50
C GLY A 71 8.74 -3.11 22.02
N ARG A 72 9.83 -2.45 21.63
CA ARG A 72 10.35 -2.45 20.26
C ARG A 72 10.73 -3.87 19.82
N GLU A 73 11.50 -4.58 20.65
CA GLU A 73 11.94 -5.94 20.33
C GLU A 73 10.77 -6.94 20.19
N VAL A 74 9.78 -6.81 21.07
CA VAL A 74 8.56 -7.66 20.98
C VAL A 74 7.76 -7.31 19.74
N LEU A 75 7.65 -6.01 19.36
CA LEU A 75 6.96 -5.59 18.13
C LEU A 75 7.60 -6.22 16.89
N GLU A 76 8.92 -6.19 16.80
CA GLU A 76 9.67 -6.79 15.69
C GLU A 76 9.46 -8.31 15.61
N LYS A 77 9.45 -8.99 16.74
CA LYS A 77 9.14 -10.44 16.79
C LYS A 77 7.68 -10.73 16.39
N VAL A 78 6.74 -9.87 16.78
CA VAL A 78 5.33 -9.99 16.37
C VAL A 78 5.18 -9.87 14.85
N TYR A 79 5.85 -8.91 14.24
CA TYR A 79 5.86 -8.76 12.78
C TYR A 79 6.52 -9.95 12.08
N ALA A 80 7.69 -10.38 12.56
CA ALA A 80 8.40 -11.54 12.02
C ALA A 80 7.52 -12.80 12.06
N ASP A 81 6.90 -13.09 13.19
CA ASP A 81 6.01 -14.24 13.34
C ASP A 81 4.74 -14.12 12.49
N CYS A 82 4.14 -12.93 12.41
CA CYS A 82 2.92 -12.71 11.63
C CYS A 82 3.17 -12.85 10.13
N PHE A 83 4.31 -12.41 9.65
CA PHE A 83 4.70 -12.48 8.24
C PHE A 83 5.63 -13.66 7.91
N HIS A 84 5.81 -14.60 8.83
CA HIS A 84 6.61 -15.83 8.70
C HIS A 84 8.01 -15.56 8.19
N THR A 85 8.71 -14.58 8.77
CA THR A 85 10.09 -14.22 8.46
C THR A 85 11.03 -14.52 9.63
N GLU A 86 12.34 -14.57 9.38
CA GLU A 86 13.34 -14.84 10.42
C GLU A 86 13.52 -13.64 11.36
N ALA A 87 13.40 -12.42 10.81
CA ALA A 87 13.58 -11.17 11.55
C ALA A 87 12.70 -10.05 10.97
N ALA A 88 12.53 -8.99 11.75
CA ALA A 88 11.89 -7.76 11.32
C ALA A 88 12.58 -6.54 11.90
N LEU A 89 12.48 -5.41 11.20
CA LEU A 89 12.84 -4.07 11.63
C LEU A 89 11.58 -3.21 11.49
N VAL A 90 10.99 -2.80 12.62
CA VAL A 90 9.72 -2.06 12.68
C VAL A 90 9.95 -0.78 13.48
N ARG A 91 10.11 0.35 12.80
CA ARG A 91 10.67 1.54 13.41
C ARG A 91 9.95 2.84 13.06
N PRO A 92 9.68 3.70 14.04
CA PRO A 92 9.24 5.07 13.77
C PRO A 92 10.33 5.93 13.11
N GLN A 93 11.62 5.56 13.26
CA GLN A 93 12.76 6.22 12.60
C GLN A 93 12.81 6.01 11.09
N ILE A 94 12.09 5.02 10.57
CA ILE A 94 11.82 4.87 9.13
C ILE A 94 10.69 5.82 8.77
N THR A 95 11.01 6.98 8.19
CA THR A 95 10.09 8.11 8.07
C THR A 95 8.90 7.89 7.14
N CYS A 96 9.01 6.96 6.18
CA CYS A 96 7.97 6.65 5.19
C CYS A 96 8.29 5.35 4.43
N GLY A 97 7.39 4.89 3.58
CA GLY A 97 7.60 3.70 2.74
C GLY A 97 8.80 3.82 1.81
N THR A 98 8.98 4.97 1.15
CA THR A 98 10.16 5.22 0.30
C THR A 98 11.46 5.10 1.10
N HIS A 99 11.50 5.60 2.36
CA HIS A 99 12.67 5.42 3.21
C HIS A 99 12.90 3.96 3.59
N ALA A 100 11.85 3.19 3.87
CA ALA A 100 11.98 1.74 4.13
C ALA A 100 12.62 1.01 2.93
N LEU A 101 12.15 1.30 1.72
CA LEU A 101 12.70 0.74 0.47
C LEU A 101 14.14 1.20 0.25
N ALA A 102 14.45 2.49 0.46
CA ALA A 102 15.81 3.02 0.33
C ALA A 102 16.79 2.35 1.30
N VAL A 103 16.37 2.11 2.55
CA VAL A 103 17.17 1.37 3.54
C VAL A 103 17.39 -0.07 3.08
N ALA A 104 16.33 -0.77 2.68
CA ALA A 104 16.41 -2.17 2.26
C ALA A 104 17.32 -2.36 1.04
N LEU A 105 17.20 -1.51 0.04
CA LEU A 105 18.02 -1.52 -1.17
C LEU A 105 19.48 -1.19 -0.86
N SER A 106 19.72 -0.04 -0.20
CA SER A 106 21.09 0.44 0.06
C SER A 106 21.85 -0.39 1.10
N ALA A 107 21.15 -1.20 1.90
CA ALA A 107 21.76 -2.14 2.83
C ALA A 107 22.24 -3.43 2.15
N ASN A 108 21.53 -3.86 1.10
CA ASN A 108 21.73 -5.16 0.47
C ASN A 108 22.37 -5.08 -0.93
N LEU A 109 22.74 -3.87 -1.37
CA LEU A 109 23.46 -3.61 -2.63
C LEU A 109 24.78 -2.90 -2.35
N LEU A 110 25.83 -3.34 -3.01
CA LEU A 110 27.17 -2.73 -2.95
C LEU A 110 27.53 -2.11 -4.29
N PRO A 111 28.52 -1.19 -4.34
CA PRO A 111 29.03 -0.67 -5.62
C PRO A 111 29.46 -1.80 -6.57
N GLY A 112 28.92 -1.78 -7.79
CA GLY A 112 29.16 -2.82 -8.80
C GLY A 112 28.07 -3.90 -8.88
N ASP A 113 27.20 -4.02 -7.87
CA ASP A 113 26.01 -4.88 -7.93
C ASP A 113 24.97 -4.33 -8.90
N GLU A 114 24.09 -5.20 -9.40
CA GLU A 114 22.97 -4.85 -10.25
C GLU A 114 21.64 -5.11 -9.52
N LEU A 115 20.77 -4.09 -9.54
CA LEU A 115 19.36 -4.13 -9.17
C LEU A 115 18.52 -4.39 -10.42
N LEU A 116 17.68 -5.44 -10.41
CA LEU A 116 16.76 -5.75 -11.50
C LEU A 116 15.31 -5.54 -11.05
N SER A 117 14.53 -4.76 -11.83
CA SER A 117 13.06 -4.68 -11.71
C SER A 117 12.43 -5.54 -12.82
N PRO A 118 11.77 -6.65 -12.50
CA PRO A 118 11.24 -7.59 -13.49
C PRO A 118 9.79 -7.32 -13.88
N ASN A 119 9.18 -6.25 -13.38
CA ASN A 119 7.77 -5.93 -13.57
C ASN A 119 7.54 -4.44 -13.94
N GLY A 120 8.48 -3.88 -14.70
CA GLY A 120 8.44 -2.52 -15.19
C GLY A 120 9.13 -1.51 -14.27
N ALA A 121 8.88 -0.23 -14.53
CA ALA A 121 9.42 0.86 -13.72
C ALA A 121 8.92 0.76 -12.26
N PRO A 122 9.76 1.07 -11.28
CA PRO A 122 9.34 1.17 -9.90
C PRO A 122 8.44 2.40 -9.70
N TYR A 123 7.85 2.50 -8.49
CA TYR A 123 7.05 3.66 -8.11
C TYR A 123 7.85 4.97 -8.21
N ASP A 124 7.21 6.05 -8.65
CA ASP A 124 7.83 7.33 -9.02
C ASP A 124 8.86 7.85 -8.00
N THR A 125 8.56 7.78 -6.70
CA THR A 125 9.50 8.24 -5.66
C THR A 125 10.73 7.34 -5.50
N LEU A 126 10.69 6.11 -5.98
CA LEU A 126 11.82 5.19 -5.94
C LEU A 126 12.78 5.39 -7.12
N GLU A 127 12.32 6.01 -8.21
CA GLU A 127 13.17 6.31 -9.37
C GLU A 127 14.37 7.19 -8.99
N GLU A 128 14.17 8.18 -8.11
CA GLU A 128 15.26 9.04 -7.60
C GLU A 128 16.16 8.31 -6.60
N VAL A 129 15.59 7.45 -5.75
CA VAL A 129 16.37 6.60 -4.83
C VAL A 129 17.31 5.69 -5.61
N ILE A 130 16.83 5.09 -6.69
CA ILE A 130 17.65 4.25 -7.56
C ILE A 130 18.61 5.10 -8.39
N GLY A 131 18.15 6.22 -8.94
CA GLY A 131 18.90 7.12 -9.81
C GLY A 131 18.47 7.01 -11.29
N ILE A 132 17.32 6.38 -11.58
CA ILE A 132 16.70 6.37 -12.91
C ILE A 132 16.43 7.80 -13.34
N ARG A 133 15.83 8.60 -12.44
CA ARG A 133 15.89 10.06 -12.51
C ARG A 133 17.13 10.51 -11.72
N PRO A 134 18.07 11.27 -12.34
CA PRO A 134 19.31 11.67 -11.69
C PRO A 134 19.06 12.39 -10.37
N SER A 135 19.57 11.85 -9.27
CA SER A 135 19.47 12.43 -7.95
C SER A 135 20.75 12.18 -7.16
N LYS A 136 21.09 13.15 -6.29
CA LYS A 136 22.22 13.02 -5.37
C LYS A 136 21.94 11.92 -4.35
N CYS A 137 22.98 11.19 -3.96
CA CYS A 137 22.91 10.09 -3.02
C CYS A 137 22.05 8.90 -3.49
N SER A 138 21.78 8.82 -4.80
CA SER A 138 21.10 7.67 -5.40
C SER A 138 22.00 6.43 -5.44
N LEU A 139 21.40 5.24 -5.57
CA LEU A 139 22.15 3.99 -5.70
C LEU A 139 23.10 3.99 -6.89
N MET A 140 22.66 4.54 -8.03
CA MET A 140 23.48 4.65 -9.24
C MET A 140 24.66 5.61 -9.04
N GLU A 141 24.49 6.71 -8.30
CA GLU A 141 25.62 7.60 -7.93
C GLU A 141 26.68 6.86 -7.10
N TYR A 142 26.27 5.90 -6.27
CA TYR A 142 27.15 5.03 -5.49
C TYR A 142 27.65 3.81 -6.27
N GLY A 143 27.37 3.71 -7.56
CA GLY A 143 27.92 2.67 -8.44
C GLY A 143 27.09 1.38 -8.53
N VAL A 144 25.88 1.35 -8.03
CA VAL A 144 24.92 0.27 -8.28
C VAL A 144 24.40 0.41 -9.72
N GLN A 145 24.24 -0.72 -10.42
CA GLN A 145 23.65 -0.75 -11.75
C GLN A 145 22.15 -1.02 -11.65
N TYR A 146 21.37 -0.44 -12.56
CA TYR A 146 19.93 -0.70 -12.64
C TYR A 146 19.57 -1.29 -14.00
N ARG A 147 18.67 -2.27 -13.97
CA ARG A 147 18.06 -2.88 -15.14
C ARG A 147 16.57 -3.10 -14.92
N GLN A 148 15.80 -3.03 -15.98
CA GLN A 148 14.35 -3.21 -15.98
C GLN A 148 13.95 -4.19 -17.09
N VAL A 149 12.93 -4.99 -16.80
CA VAL A 149 12.18 -5.76 -17.80
C VAL A 149 10.71 -5.37 -17.65
N ASP A 150 10.11 -4.90 -18.74
CA ASP A 150 8.71 -4.51 -18.74
C ASP A 150 7.80 -5.74 -18.81
N LEU A 151 6.56 -5.58 -18.40
CA LEU A 151 5.54 -6.60 -18.56
C LEU A 151 5.20 -6.77 -20.05
N LEU A 152 4.73 -7.96 -20.39
CA LEU A 152 4.15 -8.21 -21.72
C LEU A 152 2.86 -7.36 -21.90
N PRO A 153 2.39 -7.16 -23.15
CA PRO A 153 1.21 -6.34 -23.41
C PRO A 153 -0.08 -6.79 -22.71
N ASP A 154 -0.16 -8.06 -22.33
CA ASP A 154 -1.28 -8.64 -21.57
C ASP A 154 -1.13 -8.45 -20.05
N GLY A 155 -0.06 -7.81 -19.58
CA GLY A 155 0.23 -7.56 -18.18
C GLY A 155 0.90 -8.72 -17.45
N THR A 156 1.30 -9.78 -18.13
CA THR A 156 2.05 -10.91 -17.56
C THR A 156 3.56 -10.64 -17.54
N PHE A 157 4.32 -11.43 -16.76
CA PHE A 157 5.77 -11.32 -16.69
C PHE A 157 6.43 -11.83 -17.98
N ASP A 158 7.41 -11.09 -18.49
CA ASP A 158 8.28 -11.52 -19.57
C ASP A 158 9.42 -12.42 -19.02
N PHE A 159 9.14 -13.69 -18.82
CA PHE A 159 10.11 -14.63 -18.28
C PHE A 159 11.35 -14.81 -19.16
N ASP A 160 11.24 -14.69 -20.46
CA ASP A 160 12.38 -14.77 -21.38
C ASP A 160 13.27 -13.52 -21.27
N GLY A 161 12.66 -12.35 -21.23
CA GLY A 161 13.34 -11.09 -20.97
C GLY A 161 14.03 -11.07 -19.60
N ILE A 162 13.37 -11.56 -18.56
CA ILE A 162 13.92 -11.68 -17.20
C ILE A 162 15.14 -12.62 -17.19
N ARG A 163 15.04 -13.78 -17.83
CA ARG A 163 16.16 -14.71 -17.96
C ARG A 163 17.36 -14.08 -18.65
N ALA A 164 17.13 -13.34 -19.73
CA ALA A 164 18.19 -12.64 -20.47
C ALA A 164 18.80 -11.47 -19.66
N ALA A 165 18.03 -10.87 -18.76
CA ALA A 165 18.46 -9.75 -17.94
C ALA A 165 19.28 -10.20 -16.71
N ILE A 166 18.99 -11.36 -16.12
CA ILE A 166 19.72 -11.87 -14.96
C ILE A 166 21.15 -12.24 -15.34
N GLY A 167 22.12 -11.59 -14.72
CA GLY A 167 23.56 -11.80 -14.96
C GLY A 167 24.36 -12.02 -13.69
N PRO A 168 25.69 -12.20 -13.81
CA PRO A 168 26.56 -12.44 -12.64
C PRO A 168 26.49 -11.31 -11.59
N LYS A 169 26.23 -10.08 -12.00
CA LYS A 169 26.14 -8.89 -11.13
C LYS A 169 24.76 -8.68 -10.53
N THR A 170 23.72 -9.33 -11.04
CA THR A 170 22.35 -9.18 -10.51
C THR A 170 22.32 -9.71 -9.09
N LYS A 171 22.30 -8.80 -8.11
CA LYS A 171 22.34 -9.12 -6.69
C LYS A 171 20.96 -9.12 -6.07
N LEU A 172 20.10 -8.19 -6.50
CA LEU A 172 18.77 -8.03 -5.93
C LEU A 172 17.73 -7.80 -7.01
N ILE A 173 16.59 -8.47 -6.86
CA ILE A 173 15.38 -8.30 -7.65
C ILE A 173 14.36 -7.55 -6.80
N THR A 174 13.88 -6.40 -7.30
CA THR A 174 12.82 -5.62 -6.63
C THR A 174 11.49 -5.83 -7.34
N ILE A 175 10.48 -6.28 -6.62
CA ILE A 175 9.15 -6.58 -7.13
C ILE A 175 8.16 -5.63 -6.47
N GLN A 176 7.52 -4.77 -7.24
CA GLN A 176 6.44 -3.92 -6.75
C GLN A 176 5.10 -4.64 -6.89
N ARG A 177 4.44 -5.00 -5.77
CA ARG A 177 3.17 -5.73 -5.76
C ARG A 177 2.01 -4.89 -6.28
N SER A 178 1.82 -3.71 -5.71
CA SER A 178 0.75 -2.80 -6.10
C SER A 178 1.05 -2.05 -7.39
N LYS A 179 0.00 -1.56 -8.05
CA LYS A 179 0.13 -0.85 -9.33
C LYS A 179 0.65 0.59 -9.22
N GLY A 180 0.57 1.23 -8.06
CA GLY A 180 0.81 2.67 -7.97
C GLY A 180 -0.13 3.44 -8.90
N TYR A 181 0.39 4.42 -9.65
CA TYR A 181 -0.36 5.15 -10.69
C TYR A 181 -0.29 4.50 -12.08
N ALA A 182 0.11 3.23 -12.17
CA ALA A 182 0.10 2.50 -13.43
C ALA A 182 -1.26 1.85 -13.69
N THR A 183 -1.54 1.59 -14.96
CA THR A 183 -2.74 0.85 -15.39
C THR A 183 -2.54 -0.67 -15.41
N ARG A 184 -1.34 -1.15 -15.03
CA ARG A 184 -1.03 -2.57 -14.92
C ARG A 184 -1.83 -3.25 -13.81
N PRO A 185 -1.99 -4.59 -13.83
CA PRO A 185 -2.58 -5.31 -12.70
C PRO A 185 -1.67 -5.25 -11.46
N SER A 186 -2.28 -5.40 -10.27
CA SER A 186 -1.57 -5.73 -9.04
C SER A 186 -1.38 -7.24 -8.99
N PHE A 187 -0.26 -7.72 -8.42
CA PHE A 187 0.08 -9.13 -8.46
C PHE A 187 -0.41 -9.86 -7.21
N SER A 188 -0.96 -11.05 -7.42
CA SER A 188 -1.26 -11.99 -6.34
C SER A 188 0.04 -12.52 -5.72
N VAL A 189 -0.06 -12.98 -4.46
CA VAL A 189 1.07 -13.65 -3.81
C VAL A 189 1.52 -14.88 -4.61
N ALA A 190 0.59 -15.60 -5.22
CA ALA A 190 0.92 -16.75 -6.08
C ALA A 190 1.77 -16.35 -7.30
N GLN A 191 1.37 -15.29 -8.03
CA GLN A 191 2.14 -14.77 -9.17
C GLN A 191 3.54 -14.28 -8.74
N ILE A 192 3.64 -13.61 -7.59
CA ILE A 192 4.92 -13.21 -7.02
C ILE A 192 5.78 -14.44 -6.71
N GLY A 193 5.19 -15.51 -6.16
CA GLY A 193 5.88 -16.77 -5.90
C GLY A 193 6.42 -17.44 -7.17
N GLU A 194 5.65 -17.47 -8.25
CA GLU A 194 6.10 -17.95 -9.55
C GLU A 194 7.30 -17.15 -10.07
N LEU A 195 7.23 -15.84 -9.99
CA LEU A 195 8.31 -14.94 -10.40
C LEU A 195 9.58 -15.17 -9.57
N ILE A 196 9.46 -15.24 -8.25
CA ILE A 196 10.59 -15.49 -7.33
C ILE A 196 11.24 -16.85 -7.62
N ALA A 197 10.42 -17.91 -7.74
CA ALA A 197 10.92 -19.25 -8.05
C ALA A 197 11.69 -19.27 -9.38
N PHE A 198 11.18 -18.60 -10.41
CA PHE A 198 11.85 -18.47 -11.69
C PHE A 198 13.18 -17.71 -11.58
N CYS A 199 13.21 -16.59 -10.88
CA CYS A 199 14.42 -15.80 -10.68
C CYS A 199 15.50 -16.61 -9.93
N LYS A 200 15.12 -17.35 -8.89
CA LYS A 200 16.02 -18.19 -8.11
C LYS A 200 16.48 -19.42 -8.88
N GLN A 201 15.71 -19.92 -9.87
CA GLN A 201 16.21 -20.92 -10.82
C GLN A 201 17.31 -20.36 -11.73
N CYS A 202 17.18 -19.12 -12.18
CA CYS A 202 18.19 -18.48 -13.01
C CYS A 202 19.47 -18.13 -12.21
N LYS A 203 19.31 -17.70 -10.95
CA LYS A 203 20.41 -17.30 -10.06
C LYS A 203 20.03 -17.62 -8.60
N PRO A 204 20.47 -18.78 -8.04
CA PRO A 204 20.03 -19.25 -6.72
C PRO A 204 20.34 -18.33 -5.54
N ASP A 205 21.39 -17.52 -5.64
CA ASP A 205 21.85 -16.57 -4.60
C ASP A 205 21.29 -15.15 -4.77
N VAL A 206 20.36 -14.94 -5.73
CA VAL A 206 19.74 -13.63 -5.92
C VAL A 206 18.74 -13.34 -4.78
N LEU A 207 18.80 -12.15 -4.24
CA LEU A 207 17.83 -11.68 -3.25
C LEU A 207 16.56 -11.18 -3.94
N CYS A 208 15.39 -11.57 -3.44
CA CYS A 208 14.11 -11.10 -3.92
C CYS A 208 13.44 -10.24 -2.83
N MET A 209 13.30 -8.94 -3.09
CA MET A 209 12.61 -7.98 -2.25
C MET A 209 11.26 -7.62 -2.85
N VAL A 210 10.22 -7.63 -2.04
CA VAL A 210 8.88 -7.20 -2.46
C VAL A 210 8.50 -5.90 -1.75
N ASP A 211 8.23 -4.85 -2.51
CA ASP A 211 7.44 -3.71 -2.03
C ASP A 211 6.00 -4.18 -1.84
N ASN A 212 5.64 -4.44 -0.59
CA ASN A 212 4.34 -5.00 -0.22
C ASN A 212 3.30 -3.94 0.14
N CYS A 213 3.62 -2.66 -0.02
CA CYS A 213 2.69 -1.55 0.22
C CYS A 213 1.33 -1.81 -0.46
N TYR A 214 0.25 -1.63 0.29
CA TYR A 214 -1.15 -1.87 -0.10
C TYR A 214 -1.56 -3.34 -0.24
N GLY A 215 -0.62 -4.29 -0.15
CA GLY A 215 -0.89 -5.73 -0.28
C GLY A 215 -1.07 -6.45 1.05
N GLU A 216 -0.58 -5.88 2.14
CA GLU A 216 -0.61 -6.51 3.46
C GLU A 216 -2.05 -6.82 3.89
N PHE A 217 -2.28 -8.05 4.35
CA PHE A 217 -3.58 -8.57 4.81
C PHE A 217 -4.69 -8.63 3.74
N VAL A 218 -4.38 -8.37 2.47
CA VAL A 218 -5.33 -8.53 1.36
C VAL A 218 -5.60 -10.00 1.06
N GLU A 219 -4.57 -10.82 1.15
CA GLU A 219 -4.61 -12.28 1.04
C GLU A 219 -4.30 -12.93 2.40
N ARG A 220 -4.51 -14.24 2.54
CA ARG A 220 -4.19 -14.98 3.78
C ARG A 220 -2.68 -15.22 3.94
N VAL A 221 -1.97 -15.21 2.83
CA VAL A 221 -0.52 -15.40 2.71
C VAL A 221 0.15 -14.11 2.25
N GLU A 222 1.44 -13.97 2.57
CA GLU A 222 2.24 -12.81 2.20
C GLU A 222 3.38 -13.24 1.25
N PRO A 223 4.04 -12.32 0.55
CA PRO A 223 5.14 -12.68 -0.35
C PRO A 223 6.31 -13.41 0.33
N SER A 224 6.49 -13.24 1.63
CA SER A 224 7.44 -14.01 2.45
C SER A 224 7.12 -15.50 2.50
N ASP A 225 5.82 -15.89 2.45
CA ASP A 225 5.40 -17.29 2.42
C ASP A 225 5.78 -18.02 1.10
N VAL A 226 6.08 -17.26 0.07
CA VAL A 226 6.37 -17.79 -1.27
C VAL A 226 7.81 -17.51 -1.73
N GLY A 227 8.71 -17.20 -0.79
CA GLY A 227 10.15 -17.15 -1.00
C GLY A 227 10.77 -15.78 -1.18
N ALA A 228 10.04 -14.68 -0.89
CA ALA A 228 10.66 -13.36 -0.81
C ALA A 228 11.66 -13.33 0.35
N ASP A 229 12.88 -12.85 0.07
CA ASP A 229 13.93 -12.70 1.09
C ASP A 229 13.66 -11.47 1.97
N MET A 230 12.93 -10.48 1.43
CA MET A 230 12.45 -9.31 2.16
C MET A 230 11.08 -8.88 1.66
N ILE A 231 10.21 -8.47 2.60
CA ILE A 231 9.01 -7.67 2.35
C ILE A 231 9.15 -6.34 3.05
N VAL A 232 8.79 -5.26 2.38
CA VAL A 232 9.04 -3.90 2.83
C VAL A 232 7.78 -3.06 2.67
N GLY A 233 7.49 -2.19 3.63
CA GLY A 233 6.34 -1.31 3.53
C GLY A 233 6.29 -0.19 4.56
N SER A 234 5.18 0.53 4.55
CA SER A 234 4.93 1.71 5.36
C SER A 234 3.93 1.42 6.48
N LEU A 235 4.19 1.92 7.68
CA LEU A 235 3.25 1.80 8.80
C LEU A 235 2.05 2.76 8.68
N ILE A 236 2.14 3.84 7.91
CA ILE A 236 0.98 4.71 7.65
C ILE A 236 0.05 4.18 6.54
N LYS A 237 0.26 2.94 6.10
CA LYS A 237 -0.58 2.19 5.16
C LYS A 237 -1.26 1.03 5.88
N ASN A 238 -1.48 -0.08 5.15
CA ASN A 238 -2.22 -1.24 5.67
C ASN A 238 -1.81 -1.67 7.09
N PRO A 239 -0.52 -1.93 7.40
CA PRO A 239 -0.15 -2.52 8.68
C PRO A 239 -0.38 -1.63 9.89
N GLY A 240 -0.44 -0.32 9.69
CA GLY A 240 -0.67 0.62 10.79
C GLY A 240 -2.14 0.83 11.13
N GLY A 241 -3.09 0.26 10.35
CA GLY A 241 -4.53 0.31 10.65
C GLY A 241 -5.10 1.70 10.87
N GLY A 242 -4.46 2.75 10.33
CA GLY A 242 -4.85 4.15 10.53
C GLY A 242 -4.42 4.76 11.86
N LEU A 243 -3.74 4.01 12.73
CA LEU A 243 -3.29 4.48 14.05
C LEU A 243 -1.79 4.78 14.11
N ALA A 244 -0.98 4.12 13.29
CA ALA A 244 0.46 4.38 13.25
C ALA A 244 0.72 5.80 12.69
N PRO A 245 1.30 6.72 13.48
CA PRO A 245 1.48 8.11 13.04
C PRO A 245 2.68 8.29 12.10
N ILE A 246 3.59 7.32 12.06
CA ILE A 246 4.83 7.32 11.28
C ILE A 246 5.40 5.89 11.26
N GLY A 247 6.35 5.65 10.40
CA GLY A 247 7.17 4.45 10.46
C GLY A 247 7.13 3.62 9.19
N GLY A 248 8.00 2.62 9.19
CA GLY A 248 8.10 1.59 8.17
C GLY A 248 8.50 0.26 8.77
N TYR A 249 8.36 -0.79 7.97
CA TYR A 249 8.79 -2.11 8.33
C TYR A 249 9.63 -2.75 7.21
N ILE A 250 10.57 -3.60 7.62
CA ILE A 250 11.35 -4.50 6.76
C ILE A 250 11.34 -5.85 7.46
N CYS A 251 10.71 -6.85 6.86
CA CYS A 251 10.69 -8.21 7.38
C CYS A 251 11.37 -9.13 6.37
N GLY A 252 12.17 -10.09 6.83
CA GLY A 252 12.90 -10.97 5.90
C GLY A 252 13.85 -11.92 6.59
N THR A 253 14.89 -12.35 5.85
CA THR A 253 15.97 -13.17 6.39
C THR A 253 16.75 -12.37 7.45
N ALA A 254 17.29 -13.06 8.44
CA ALA A 254 18.04 -12.42 9.52
C ALA A 254 19.20 -11.56 8.98
N GLU A 255 19.94 -12.07 7.99
CA GLU A 255 21.06 -11.36 7.36
C GLU A 255 20.61 -10.04 6.70
N CYS A 256 19.53 -10.10 5.90
CA CYS A 256 19.02 -8.91 5.21
C CYS A 256 18.54 -7.85 6.18
N VAL A 257 17.83 -8.25 7.23
CA VAL A 257 17.29 -7.34 8.25
C VAL A 257 18.41 -6.74 9.11
N GLU A 258 19.43 -7.51 9.46
CA GLU A 258 20.61 -7.01 10.20
C GLU A 258 21.33 -5.92 9.39
N ARG A 259 21.56 -6.15 8.08
CA ARG A 259 22.13 -5.13 7.19
C ARG A 259 21.28 -3.86 7.15
N CYS A 260 19.96 -4.00 7.10
CA CYS A 260 19.04 -2.87 7.15
C CYS A 260 19.14 -2.10 8.48
N ALA A 261 19.30 -2.79 9.60
CA ALA A 261 19.46 -2.15 10.90
C ALA A 261 20.78 -1.35 10.98
N TYR A 262 21.88 -1.88 10.45
CA TYR A 262 23.14 -1.14 10.33
C TYR A 262 23.01 0.06 9.38
N ARG A 263 22.23 -0.06 8.33
CA ARG A 263 22.03 1.05 7.40
C ARG A 263 21.13 2.15 7.98
N LEU A 264 20.11 1.76 8.75
CA LEU A 264 19.17 2.69 9.39
C LEU A 264 19.83 3.48 10.53
N SER A 265 20.64 2.82 11.33
CA SER A 265 21.38 3.43 12.44
C SER A 265 22.85 3.69 12.06
N ALA A 266 23.74 2.80 12.41
CA ALA A 266 25.13 2.79 11.99
C ALA A 266 25.73 1.37 12.15
N PRO A 267 26.77 1.01 11.36
CA PRO A 267 27.55 -0.19 11.63
C PRO A 267 28.02 -0.25 13.07
N GLY A 268 27.80 -1.39 13.73
CA GLY A 268 28.13 -1.61 15.13
C GLY A 268 27.05 -1.21 16.14
N LEU A 269 26.02 -0.44 15.74
CA LEU A 269 24.83 -0.12 16.57
C LEU A 269 23.63 -1.01 16.20
N GLY A 270 23.29 -1.08 14.91
CA GLY A 270 22.25 -1.98 14.39
C GLY A 270 20.90 -1.83 15.08
N GLN A 271 20.35 -2.94 15.53
CA GLN A 271 19.03 -3.01 16.19
C GLN A 271 19.03 -2.52 17.65
N GLU A 272 20.19 -2.38 18.27
CA GLU A 272 20.31 -2.02 19.70
C GLU A 272 19.81 -0.62 20.02
N VAL A 273 19.76 0.27 19.03
CA VAL A 273 19.36 1.66 19.19
C VAL A 273 18.08 2.00 18.45
N GLY A 274 17.42 3.07 18.88
CA GLY A 274 16.19 3.59 18.30
C GLY A 274 15.05 3.61 19.31
N ALA A 275 14.95 4.70 20.06
CA ALA A 275 13.91 4.90 21.06
C ALA A 275 12.50 4.89 20.43
N ASN A 276 11.52 4.31 21.13
CA ASN A 276 10.15 4.23 20.63
C ASN A 276 9.34 5.54 20.81
N LEU A 277 9.82 6.47 21.63
CA LEU A 277 9.22 7.79 21.89
C LEU A 277 7.75 7.72 22.36
N GLY A 278 7.31 6.60 22.93
CA GLY A 278 5.92 6.40 23.37
C GLY A 278 4.93 6.05 22.26
N LEU A 279 5.40 5.71 21.06
CA LEU A 279 4.56 5.41 19.91
C LEU A 279 4.06 3.96 19.86
N LEU A 280 4.64 3.06 20.65
CA LEU A 280 4.34 1.63 20.61
C LEU A 280 2.85 1.29 20.81
N PRO A 281 2.08 1.94 21.70
CA PRO A 281 0.65 1.64 21.82
C PRO A 281 -0.09 1.79 20.48
N SER A 282 0.16 2.89 19.74
CA SER A 282 -0.47 3.12 18.43
C SER A 282 0.03 2.14 17.36
N LEU A 283 1.30 1.74 17.40
CA LEU A 283 1.85 0.76 16.45
C LEU A 283 1.26 -0.63 16.68
N TYR A 284 1.15 -1.07 17.93
CA TYR A 284 0.55 -2.37 18.27
C TYR A 284 -0.95 -2.42 18.00
N GLU A 285 -1.69 -1.40 18.45
CA GLU A 285 -3.14 -1.33 18.24
C GLU A 285 -3.46 -1.19 16.75
N GLY A 286 -2.68 -0.40 16.02
CA GLY A 286 -2.81 -0.27 14.57
C GLY A 286 -2.61 -1.60 13.85
N PHE A 287 -1.56 -2.35 14.20
CA PHE A 287 -1.31 -3.67 13.63
C PHE A 287 -2.41 -4.68 13.98
N PHE A 288 -2.93 -4.62 15.23
CA PHE A 288 -4.05 -5.45 15.65
C PHE A 288 -5.31 -5.15 14.84
N LEU A 289 -5.63 -3.90 14.56
CA LEU A 289 -6.82 -3.50 13.80
C LEU A 289 -6.66 -3.64 12.28
N ALA A 290 -5.43 -3.70 11.78
CA ALA A 290 -5.11 -3.65 10.36
C ALA A 290 -5.92 -4.64 9.48
N PRO A 291 -6.11 -5.92 9.83
CA PRO A 291 -6.90 -6.85 9.00
C PRO A 291 -8.35 -6.38 8.80
N ASN A 292 -8.98 -5.85 9.84
CA ASN A 292 -10.35 -5.32 9.75
C ASN A 292 -10.40 -4.03 8.92
N VAL A 293 -9.44 -3.12 9.10
CA VAL A 293 -9.35 -1.87 8.33
C VAL A 293 -9.13 -2.16 6.85
N VAL A 294 -8.22 -3.10 6.51
CA VAL A 294 -7.98 -3.54 5.13
C VAL A 294 -9.24 -4.14 4.51
N SER A 295 -10.02 -4.93 5.26
CA SER A 295 -11.30 -5.45 4.76
C SER A 295 -12.28 -4.32 4.38
N GLY A 296 -12.34 -3.28 5.20
CA GLY A 296 -13.13 -2.08 4.93
C GLY A 296 -12.71 -1.36 3.64
N ALA A 297 -11.39 -1.19 3.46
CA ALA A 297 -10.82 -0.59 2.26
C ALA A 297 -11.08 -1.42 1.00
N LEU A 298 -10.93 -2.74 1.08
CA LEU A 298 -11.25 -3.66 -0.04
C LEU A 298 -12.72 -3.61 -0.44
N LYS A 299 -13.64 -3.61 0.53
CA LYS A 299 -15.08 -3.45 0.27
C LYS A 299 -15.37 -2.13 -0.41
N GLY A 300 -14.71 -1.04 0.02
CA GLY A 300 -14.79 0.28 -0.60
C GLY A 300 -14.33 0.25 -2.06
N ALA A 301 -13.16 -0.32 -2.34
CA ALA A 301 -12.62 -0.45 -3.69
C ALA A 301 -13.52 -1.27 -4.63
N ILE A 302 -14.04 -2.40 -4.14
CA ILE A 302 -14.96 -3.26 -4.93
C ILE A 302 -16.29 -2.54 -5.17
N PHE A 303 -16.80 -1.82 -4.17
CA PHE A 303 -18.02 -1.04 -4.32
C PHE A 303 -17.85 0.09 -5.33
N ALA A 304 -16.73 0.83 -5.26
CA ALA A 304 -16.39 1.86 -6.25
C ALA A 304 -16.31 1.30 -7.67
N ALA A 305 -15.63 0.17 -7.87
CA ALA A 305 -15.58 -0.50 -9.17
C ALA A 305 -16.98 -0.79 -9.72
N ASN A 306 -17.84 -1.43 -8.91
CA ASN A 306 -19.19 -1.80 -9.35
C ASN A 306 -20.10 -0.61 -9.59
N VAL A 307 -19.95 0.48 -8.82
CA VAL A 307 -20.70 1.73 -9.02
C VAL A 307 -20.35 2.34 -10.37
N TYR A 308 -19.06 2.53 -10.64
CA TYR A 308 -18.60 3.26 -11.83
C TYR A 308 -18.65 2.41 -13.11
N GLU A 309 -18.32 1.11 -13.03
CA GLU A 309 -18.43 0.19 -14.17
C GLU A 309 -19.84 0.11 -14.73
N ARG A 310 -20.87 0.04 -13.86
CA ARG A 310 -22.28 0.03 -14.28
C ARG A 310 -22.76 1.35 -14.89
N LEU A 311 -22.02 2.42 -14.69
CA LEU A 311 -22.25 3.72 -15.33
C LEU A 311 -21.48 3.88 -16.64
N GLY A 312 -20.73 2.85 -17.06
CA GLY A 312 -19.98 2.82 -18.31
C GLY A 312 -18.54 3.35 -18.22
N PHE A 313 -18.02 3.64 -17.04
CA PHE A 313 -16.62 3.99 -16.86
C PHE A 313 -15.73 2.76 -16.89
N ARG A 314 -14.53 2.90 -17.48
CA ARG A 314 -13.50 1.87 -17.38
C ARG A 314 -12.90 1.89 -15.98
N VAL A 315 -12.82 0.72 -15.37
CA VAL A 315 -12.26 0.55 -14.01
C VAL A 315 -11.21 -0.56 -14.00
N VAL A 316 -10.18 -0.42 -13.18
CA VAL A 316 -9.08 -1.40 -13.07
C VAL A 316 -8.71 -1.58 -11.58
N PRO A 317 -8.88 -2.79 -11.02
CA PRO A 317 -9.53 -3.98 -11.55
C PRO A 317 -11.03 -3.77 -11.80
N ASN A 318 -11.66 -4.62 -12.62
CA ASN A 318 -13.10 -4.55 -12.82
C ASN A 318 -13.90 -5.03 -11.59
N GLY A 319 -15.22 -4.87 -11.62
CA GLY A 319 -16.09 -5.17 -10.50
C GLY A 319 -16.08 -6.63 -10.03
N THR A 320 -15.57 -7.58 -10.84
CA THR A 320 -15.56 -9.02 -10.56
C THR A 320 -14.17 -9.60 -10.31
N GLU A 321 -13.11 -8.92 -10.75
CA GLU A 321 -11.72 -9.38 -10.59
C GLU A 321 -11.28 -9.50 -9.13
N SER A 322 -10.37 -10.44 -8.87
CA SER A 322 -9.68 -10.58 -7.58
C SER A 322 -8.88 -9.33 -7.22
N ARG A 323 -8.70 -9.11 -5.94
CA ARG A 323 -7.94 -7.97 -5.40
C ARG A 323 -6.65 -8.44 -4.78
N HIS A 324 -5.56 -7.72 -5.10
CA HIS A 324 -4.23 -8.01 -4.57
C HIS A 324 -3.60 -6.76 -3.93
N ASP A 325 -4.32 -5.64 -4.00
CA ASP A 325 -4.12 -4.40 -3.26
C ASP A 325 -5.48 -3.73 -2.96
N ILE A 326 -5.46 -2.58 -2.27
CA ILE A 326 -6.66 -1.81 -1.92
C ILE A 326 -6.98 -0.69 -2.91
N ILE A 327 -6.27 -0.59 -4.04
CA ILE A 327 -6.40 0.51 -5.00
C ILE A 327 -7.47 0.18 -6.04
N GLN A 328 -8.31 1.17 -6.35
CA GLN A 328 -9.25 1.16 -7.44
C GLN A 328 -8.99 2.31 -8.39
N ALA A 329 -8.53 2.02 -9.60
CA ALA A 329 -8.46 3.01 -10.65
C ALA A 329 -9.83 3.15 -11.34
N VAL A 330 -10.25 4.40 -11.58
CA VAL A 330 -11.45 4.75 -12.35
C VAL A 330 -11.06 5.76 -13.42
N GLU A 331 -11.17 5.40 -14.69
CA GLU A 331 -10.90 6.29 -15.80
C GLU A 331 -12.13 7.18 -16.07
N LEU A 332 -12.01 8.46 -15.77
CA LEU A 332 -13.12 9.41 -15.82
C LEU A 332 -13.19 10.20 -17.13
N GLY A 333 -12.16 10.06 -18.00
CA GLY A 333 -12.14 10.59 -19.36
C GLY A 333 -11.97 12.11 -19.48
N SER A 334 -11.94 12.85 -18.36
CA SER A 334 -11.71 14.31 -18.37
C SER A 334 -11.15 14.80 -17.03
N ALA A 335 -10.49 15.95 -17.05
CA ALA A 335 -10.00 16.63 -15.84
C ALA A 335 -11.17 17.03 -14.92
N GLU A 336 -12.28 17.47 -15.49
CA GLU A 336 -13.49 17.83 -14.74
C GLU A 336 -14.05 16.62 -13.98
N GLY A 337 -14.03 15.42 -14.61
CA GLY A 337 -14.41 14.17 -13.97
C GLY A 337 -13.54 13.84 -12.76
N MET A 338 -12.23 13.95 -12.91
CA MET A 338 -11.28 13.75 -11.80
C MET A 338 -11.55 14.73 -10.64
N LEU A 339 -11.75 16.01 -10.96
CA LEU A 339 -12.03 17.03 -9.96
C LEU A 339 -13.37 16.78 -9.23
N ALA A 340 -14.42 16.43 -9.96
CA ALA A 340 -15.72 16.12 -9.38
C ALA A 340 -15.64 14.89 -8.46
N PHE A 341 -14.97 13.82 -8.89
CA PHE A 341 -14.74 12.64 -8.07
C PHE A 341 -13.97 12.98 -6.78
N CYS A 342 -12.81 13.63 -6.90
CA CYS A 342 -11.98 13.99 -5.75
C CYS A 342 -12.71 14.93 -4.78
N ARG A 343 -13.50 15.88 -5.28
CA ARG A 343 -14.33 16.75 -4.42
C ARG A 343 -15.37 15.97 -3.64
N GLY A 344 -15.94 14.91 -4.21
CA GLY A 344 -16.87 14.03 -3.49
C GLY A 344 -16.16 13.24 -2.38
N ILE A 345 -14.98 12.69 -2.65
CA ILE A 345 -14.16 12.01 -1.63
C ILE A 345 -13.75 12.98 -0.52
N GLN A 346 -13.30 14.21 -0.86
CA GLN A 346 -12.92 15.21 0.12
C GLN A 346 -14.11 15.62 1.00
N ALA A 347 -15.29 15.76 0.42
CA ALA A 347 -16.52 16.09 1.17
C ALA A 347 -16.93 14.97 2.16
N ALA A 348 -16.50 13.73 1.94
CA ALA A 348 -16.69 12.61 2.86
C ALA A 348 -15.65 12.55 3.98
N ALA A 349 -14.55 13.28 3.88
CA ALA A 349 -13.44 13.18 4.82
C ALA A 349 -13.84 13.67 6.23
N PRO A 350 -13.33 13.06 7.30
CA PRO A 350 -13.57 13.54 8.66
C PRO A 350 -12.77 14.81 8.98
N VAL A 351 -11.68 15.04 8.25
CA VAL A 351 -10.79 16.20 8.42
C VAL A 351 -10.83 17.00 7.12
N ASP A 352 -10.87 18.32 7.21
CA ASP A 352 -10.85 19.26 6.07
C ASP A 352 -11.93 18.99 5.00
N SER A 353 -13.09 18.44 5.37
CA SER A 353 -14.20 18.16 4.43
C SER A 353 -14.72 19.41 3.68
N TYR A 354 -14.47 20.59 4.20
CA TYR A 354 -14.86 21.88 3.62
C TYR A 354 -13.88 22.38 2.56
N VAL A 355 -12.71 21.77 2.44
CA VAL A 355 -11.68 22.14 1.45
C VAL A 355 -12.08 21.64 0.07
N THR A 356 -11.79 22.42 -0.96
CA THR A 356 -12.03 22.04 -2.35
C THR A 356 -10.70 21.65 -3.00
N PRO A 357 -10.49 20.37 -3.36
CA PRO A 357 -9.30 19.95 -4.08
C PRO A 357 -9.16 20.66 -5.44
N VAL A 358 -7.95 21.11 -5.71
CA VAL A 358 -7.53 21.69 -7.01
C VAL A 358 -6.23 21.04 -7.46
N PRO A 359 -5.96 20.96 -8.78
CA PRO A 359 -4.68 20.49 -9.27
C PRO A 359 -3.53 21.38 -8.79
N TRP A 360 -2.40 20.77 -8.49
CA TRP A 360 -1.18 21.49 -8.12
C TRP A 360 0.07 20.67 -8.48
N ALA A 361 1.18 21.38 -8.68
CA ALA A 361 2.46 20.75 -8.99
C ALA A 361 3.05 20.08 -7.74
N MET A 362 3.07 18.75 -7.72
CA MET A 362 3.68 17.97 -6.64
C MET A 362 5.14 17.63 -6.97
N PRO A 363 6.07 17.73 -6.00
CA PRO A 363 7.43 17.25 -6.16
C PRO A 363 7.45 15.76 -6.56
N GLY A 364 8.24 15.43 -7.58
CA GLY A 364 8.37 14.05 -8.06
C GLY A 364 7.39 13.62 -9.14
N TYR A 365 6.50 14.51 -9.61
CA TYR A 365 5.53 14.22 -10.68
C TYR A 365 5.67 15.18 -11.87
N ASP A 366 5.50 14.64 -13.08
CA ASP A 366 5.62 15.42 -14.34
C ASP A 366 4.34 16.17 -14.72
N ALA A 367 3.21 15.84 -14.07
CA ALA A 367 1.91 16.49 -14.29
C ALA A 367 1.37 17.01 -12.95
N GLU A 368 0.50 18.01 -13.00
CA GLU A 368 -0.26 18.41 -11.83
C GLU A 368 -1.08 17.24 -11.29
N VAL A 369 -1.16 17.12 -9.98
CA VAL A 369 -1.92 16.07 -9.28
C VAL A 369 -3.10 16.72 -8.57
N VAL A 370 -4.28 16.12 -8.69
CA VAL A 370 -5.41 16.42 -7.80
C VAL A 370 -5.44 15.35 -6.71
N MET A 371 -5.60 15.79 -5.45
CA MET A 371 -5.62 14.89 -4.30
C MET A 371 -6.77 15.26 -3.37
N ALA A 372 -7.56 14.26 -2.99
CA ALA A 372 -8.54 14.32 -1.91
C ALA A 372 -8.03 13.43 -0.78
N ALA A 373 -7.64 14.05 0.33
CA ALA A 373 -7.03 13.35 1.46
C ALA A 373 -7.27 14.14 2.75
N GLY A 374 -8.43 13.93 3.36
CA GLY A 374 -8.75 14.45 4.69
C GLY A 374 -8.53 13.37 5.75
N ALA A 375 -7.27 13.15 6.12
CA ALA A 375 -6.82 12.06 6.97
C ALA A 375 -6.40 12.55 8.36
N PHE A 376 -6.53 11.68 9.38
CA PHE A 376 -6.00 11.91 10.73
C PHE A 376 -4.46 11.84 10.77
N VAL A 377 -3.89 10.97 9.94
CA VAL A 377 -2.45 10.85 9.74
C VAL A 377 -2.11 11.33 8.33
N GLN A 378 -1.35 12.40 8.23
CA GLN A 378 -1.00 12.99 6.95
C GLN A 378 -0.31 11.99 6.03
N GLY A 379 -0.84 11.83 4.81
CA GLY A 379 -0.33 10.89 3.82
C GLY A 379 -0.72 9.43 4.05
N SER A 380 -1.58 9.16 5.05
CA SER A 380 -2.12 7.81 5.28
C SER A 380 -3.10 7.42 4.19
N SER A 381 -2.71 6.46 3.35
CA SER A 381 -3.54 5.99 2.24
C SER A 381 -4.38 4.75 2.58
N ILE A 382 -4.29 4.24 3.81
CA ILE A 382 -5.31 3.33 4.36
C ILE A 382 -6.56 4.11 4.84
N GLU A 383 -6.43 5.40 5.09
CA GLU A 383 -7.55 6.31 5.23
C GLU A 383 -8.14 6.64 3.85
N LEU A 384 -9.41 7.04 3.83
CA LEU A 384 -10.11 7.33 2.58
C LEU A 384 -9.42 8.45 1.81
N SER A 385 -9.01 8.14 0.59
CA SER A 385 -8.38 9.10 -0.32
C SER A 385 -8.65 8.76 -1.78
N ALA A 386 -8.49 9.76 -2.64
CA ALA A 386 -8.43 9.58 -4.09
C ALA A 386 -7.52 10.65 -4.67
N ASP A 387 -6.65 10.24 -5.56
CA ASP A 387 -5.71 11.11 -6.22
C ASP A 387 -5.44 10.64 -7.66
N GLY A 388 -4.75 11.47 -8.41
CA GLY A 388 -4.26 11.11 -9.73
C GLY A 388 -3.66 12.28 -10.47
N PRO A 389 -2.69 12.01 -11.37
CA PRO A 389 -2.13 13.02 -12.27
C PRO A 389 -3.18 13.45 -13.30
N VAL A 390 -3.31 14.77 -13.50
CA VAL A 390 -4.29 15.35 -14.43
C VAL A 390 -3.75 15.25 -15.87
N ARG A 391 -3.80 14.04 -16.39
CA ARG A 391 -3.40 13.68 -17.76
C ARG A 391 -4.21 12.49 -18.25
N GLU A 392 -4.27 12.25 -19.56
CA GLU A 392 -4.90 11.06 -20.11
C GLU A 392 -4.34 9.76 -19.50
N PRO A 393 -5.21 8.78 -19.20
CA PRO A 393 -6.66 8.68 -19.47
C PRO A 393 -7.55 9.36 -18.41
N TYR A 394 -7.05 10.30 -17.62
CA TYR A 394 -7.76 10.99 -16.55
C TYR A 394 -8.33 10.02 -15.52
N ALA A 395 -7.46 9.19 -14.99
CA ALA A 395 -7.79 8.19 -13.99
C ALA A 395 -7.58 8.73 -12.58
N VAL A 396 -8.54 8.46 -11.70
CA VAL A 396 -8.36 8.60 -10.24
C VAL A 396 -8.04 7.26 -9.63
N TYR A 397 -7.19 7.27 -8.61
CA TYR A 397 -6.81 6.11 -7.81
C TYR A 397 -7.46 6.26 -6.44
N TYR A 398 -8.62 5.62 -6.30
CA TYR A 398 -9.35 5.55 -5.04
C TYR A 398 -8.77 4.48 -4.14
N GLN A 399 -8.64 4.76 -2.85
CA GLN A 399 -8.07 3.84 -1.89
C GLN A 399 -8.52 4.12 -0.46
N GLY A 400 -8.41 3.11 0.39
CA GLY A 400 -8.59 3.26 1.82
C GLY A 400 -10.03 3.37 2.29
N GLY A 401 -10.12 3.78 3.54
CA GLY A 401 -11.33 3.86 4.32
C GLY A 401 -11.21 3.04 5.60
N LEU A 402 -10.96 3.69 6.74
CA LEU A 402 -10.79 3.02 8.04
C LEU A 402 -12.00 2.17 8.44
N THR A 403 -13.16 2.51 7.91
CA THR A 403 -14.37 1.71 8.04
C THR A 403 -15.05 1.57 6.70
N TRP A 404 -15.69 0.44 6.46
CA TRP A 404 -16.52 0.22 5.27
C TRP A 404 -17.58 1.31 5.08
N TYR A 405 -18.21 1.75 6.17
CA TYR A 405 -19.29 2.75 6.10
C TYR A 405 -18.80 4.11 5.62
N HIS A 406 -17.58 4.51 6.01
CA HIS A 406 -16.92 5.72 5.52
C HIS A 406 -16.54 5.60 4.05
N ALA A 407 -15.96 4.46 3.65
CA ALA A 407 -15.65 4.17 2.25
C ALA A 407 -16.91 4.24 1.37
N LYS A 408 -18.03 3.64 1.81
CA LYS A 408 -19.33 3.70 1.13
C LYS A 408 -19.81 5.14 0.95
N LEU A 409 -19.77 5.95 2.00
CA LEU A 409 -20.17 7.35 1.93
C LEU A 409 -19.33 8.11 0.91
N GLY A 410 -18.00 7.91 0.91
CA GLY A 410 -17.08 8.54 -0.03
C GLY A 410 -17.42 8.23 -1.49
N VAL A 411 -17.66 6.95 -1.80
CA VAL A 411 -18.06 6.53 -3.16
C VAL A 411 -19.39 7.14 -3.56
N LEU A 412 -20.39 7.18 -2.67
CA LEU A 412 -21.69 7.78 -2.99
C LEU A 412 -21.61 9.30 -3.17
N LEU A 413 -20.80 10.00 -2.37
CA LEU A 413 -20.57 11.42 -2.54
C LEU A 413 -19.78 11.75 -3.81
N SER A 414 -18.79 10.91 -4.18
CA SER A 414 -18.09 11.08 -5.46
C SER A 414 -19.06 10.95 -6.64
N LEU A 415 -19.96 9.96 -6.60
CA LEU A 415 -21.00 9.79 -7.62
C LEU A 415 -21.97 10.97 -7.64
N GLN A 416 -22.41 11.46 -6.47
CA GLN A 416 -23.30 12.63 -6.40
C GLN A 416 -22.66 13.85 -7.07
N LYS A 417 -21.37 14.12 -6.80
CA LYS A 417 -20.65 15.23 -7.44
C LYS A 417 -20.51 15.07 -8.96
N MET A 418 -20.33 13.84 -9.42
CA MET A 418 -20.32 13.52 -10.87
C MET A 418 -21.68 13.79 -11.52
N LEU A 419 -22.78 13.43 -10.85
CA LEU A 419 -24.16 13.69 -11.32
C LEU A 419 -24.47 15.19 -11.33
N ASP A 420 -24.12 15.90 -10.24
CA ASP A 420 -24.34 17.36 -10.11
C ASP A 420 -23.61 18.15 -11.20
N ALA A 421 -22.44 17.64 -11.64
CA ALA A 421 -21.66 18.21 -12.73
C ALA A 421 -22.14 17.77 -14.13
N GLY A 422 -23.14 16.90 -14.25
CA GLY A 422 -23.60 16.36 -15.53
C GLY A 422 -22.64 15.39 -16.21
N LEU A 423 -21.65 14.86 -15.45
CA LEU A 423 -20.59 13.97 -15.94
C LEU A 423 -20.92 12.49 -15.80
N ALA A 424 -22.02 12.17 -15.14
CA ALA A 424 -22.57 10.81 -15.02
C ALA A 424 -24.09 10.88 -15.06
N LYS A 425 -24.74 9.73 -15.30
CA LYS A 425 -26.21 9.60 -15.28
C LYS A 425 -26.56 8.25 -14.67
N LEU A 426 -27.51 8.23 -13.73
CA LEU A 426 -28.03 6.97 -13.20
C LEU A 426 -28.79 6.21 -14.30
N PRO A 427 -28.72 4.89 -14.32
CA PRO A 427 -29.57 4.07 -15.19
C PRO A 427 -31.04 4.34 -14.84
N GLY A 428 -31.89 4.40 -15.86
CA GLY A 428 -33.35 4.66 -15.73
C GLY A 428 -34.07 3.50 -15.07
#